data_be6ceb32559fb1e2e3133d00ce7f2bdf
#
_entry.id   be6ceb32559fb1e2e3133d00ce7f2bdf
#
_cell.length_a   1.000
_cell.length_b   1.000
_cell.length_c   1.000
_cell.angle_alpha   90.00
_cell.angle_beta   90.00
_cell.angle_gamma   90.00
#
_symmetry.space_group_name_H-M   'P 1'
#
loop_
_entity.id
_entity.type
_entity.pdbx_description
1 polymer ?
#
loop_
_entity_poly.entity_id
_entity_poly.type
_entity_poly.pdbx_seq_one_letter_code
_entity_poly.pdbx_strand_id
1 'polypeptide(L)'
;MVGCFQYNGPIFYEVAGGYISSDRATVAPTPAAEAAIGAVSSVTEGRLTTITLPCGSYPAASAKREGALLTIYLENTALPESTEGIAAPMIKEARWEETEGGVNLLLTLNEESYWGYDLQYTEEGDLLLSLKEPPKLSATPGKPLEGITVMVDPGHGNKDCGAYGAAGLYGPAEAELNLAVSLAVRDRLEQMGATVIMTRETDDRETPKI
;
A
#
# COMPACT_ATOMS: atom_id res chain seq x y z
N MET A 1 -22.14 -5.84 -3.87
CA MET A 1 -22.38 -6.02 -2.41
C MET A 1 -22.57 -7.50 -2.17
N VAL A 2 -21.75 -8.12 -1.34
CA VAL A 2 -21.76 -9.57 -1.07
C VAL A 2 -22.58 -9.87 0.18
N GLY A 3 -22.63 -8.94 1.14
CA GLY A 3 -23.37 -9.08 2.37
C GLY A 3 -23.51 -7.75 3.13
N CYS A 4 -24.22 -7.78 4.26
CA CYS A 4 -24.22 -6.67 5.19
C CYS A 4 -24.44 -7.19 6.63
N PHE A 5 -23.93 -6.47 7.59
CA PHE A 5 -24.19 -6.71 9.01
C PHE A 5 -24.33 -5.37 9.76
N GLN A 6 -24.94 -5.40 10.93
CA GLN A 6 -25.08 -4.23 11.79
C GLN A 6 -24.14 -4.36 13.00
N TYR A 7 -23.41 -3.29 13.29
CA TYR A 7 -22.54 -3.23 14.47
C TYR A 7 -22.63 -1.85 15.12
N ASN A 8 -23.03 -1.80 16.37
CA ASN A 8 -23.15 -0.58 17.18
C ASN A 8 -23.93 0.57 16.52
N GLY A 9 -24.96 0.24 15.72
CA GLY A 9 -25.83 1.21 15.07
C GLY A 9 -25.70 1.25 13.53
N PRO A 10 -24.56 1.56 12.91
CA PRO A 10 -24.45 1.58 11.46
C PRO A 10 -24.49 0.17 10.85
N ILE A 11 -24.97 0.11 9.61
CA ILE A 11 -24.88 -1.08 8.76
C ILE A 11 -23.52 -1.02 8.05
N PHE A 12 -22.83 -2.15 7.98
CA PHE A 12 -21.63 -2.30 7.19
C PHE A 12 -21.95 -3.17 5.98
N TYR A 13 -21.64 -2.63 4.80
CA TYR A 13 -21.76 -3.35 3.53
C TYR A 13 -20.43 -4.05 3.23
N GLU A 14 -20.50 -5.34 2.97
CA GLU A 14 -19.35 -6.10 2.50
C GLU A 14 -19.10 -5.78 1.03
N VAL A 15 -17.87 -5.40 0.72
CA VAL A 15 -17.39 -5.05 -0.63
C VAL A 15 -16.07 -5.79 -0.90
N ALA A 16 -15.61 -5.78 -2.14
CA ALA A 16 -14.31 -6.35 -2.47
C ALA A 16 -13.20 -5.68 -1.62
N GLY A 17 -12.52 -6.48 -0.81
CA GLY A 17 -11.42 -6.03 0.03
C GLY A 17 -11.78 -5.43 1.39
N GLY A 18 -13.07 -5.41 1.80
CA GLY A 18 -13.41 -4.89 3.13
C GLY A 18 -14.87 -4.57 3.36
N TYR A 19 -15.10 -3.57 4.21
CA TYR A 19 -16.43 -3.14 4.62
C TYR A 19 -16.55 -1.62 4.56
N ILE A 20 -17.72 -1.14 4.13
CA ILE A 20 -18.07 0.29 4.09
C ILE A 20 -19.26 0.55 5.01
N SER A 21 -19.16 1.54 5.90
CA SER A 21 -20.27 1.95 6.75
C SER A 21 -21.37 2.65 5.94
N SER A 22 -22.64 2.38 6.29
CA SER A 22 -23.80 3.07 5.73
C SER A 22 -23.78 4.58 5.96
N ASP A 23 -23.01 5.07 6.93
CA ASP A 23 -22.82 6.51 7.16
C ASP A 23 -22.00 7.18 6.05
N ARG A 24 -21.31 6.39 5.23
CA ARG A 24 -20.41 6.85 4.17
C ARG A 24 -20.77 6.33 2.78
N ALA A 25 -21.81 5.52 2.66
CA ALA A 25 -22.20 4.92 1.40
C ALA A 25 -23.71 4.83 1.27
N THR A 26 -24.21 5.07 0.07
CA THR A 26 -25.60 4.82 -0.30
C THR A 26 -25.66 3.67 -1.29
N VAL A 27 -26.47 2.66 -1.01
CA VAL A 27 -26.67 1.55 -1.93
C VAL A 27 -27.62 1.99 -3.06
N ALA A 28 -27.12 1.92 -4.30
CA ALA A 28 -27.97 2.13 -5.47
C ALA A 28 -28.82 0.88 -5.75
N PRO A 29 -30.11 1.02 -6.05
CA PRO A 29 -30.99 -0.11 -6.35
C PRO A 29 -30.73 -0.73 -7.73
N THR A 30 -30.03 -0.03 -8.61
CA THR A 30 -29.73 -0.48 -9.97
C THR A 30 -28.29 -0.96 -10.04
N PRO A 31 -28.02 -2.16 -10.57
CA PRO A 31 -26.66 -2.61 -10.84
C PRO A 31 -25.92 -1.59 -11.72
N ALA A 32 -24.63 -1.38 -11.45
CA ALA A 32 -23.80 -0.59 -12.34
C ALA A 32 -23.80 -1.22 -13.74
N ALA A 33 -23.68 -0.40 -14.78
CA ALA A 33 -23.40 -0.91 -16.12
C ALA A 33 -22.06 -1.67 -16.12
N GLU A 34 -21.94 -2.67 -16.99
CA GLU A 34 -20.67 -3.36 -17.18
C GLU A 34 -19.59 -2.36 -17.58
N ALA A 35 -18.45 -2.41 -16.88
CA ALA A 35 -17.31 -1.57 -17.19
C ALA A 35 -16.55 -2.12 -18.40
N ALA A 36 -15.97 -1.22 -19.19
CA ALA A 36 -15.07 -1.58 -20.28
C ALA A 36 -13.70 -0.93 -20.04
N ILE A 37 -12.63 -1.68 -20.25
CA ILE A 37 -11.29 -1.15 -20.13
C ILE A 37 -10.77 -0.77 -21.50
N GLY A 38 -10.32 0.47 -21.62
CA GLY A 38 -9.68 0.99 -22.83
C GLY A 38 -8.24 0.47 -23.02
N ALA A 39 -7.49 1.13 -23.90
CA ALA A 39 -6.10 0.77 -24.13
C ALA A 39 -5.25 0.99 -22.87
N VAL A 40 -4.72 -0.09 -22.32
CA VAL A 40 -3.88 -0.07 -21.13
C VAL A 40 -2.50 0.50 -21.44
N SER A 41 -1.85 1.09 -20.45
CA SER A 41 -0.49 1.64 -20.59
C SER A 41 0.31 1.45 -19.31
N SER A 42 1.63 1.53 -19.43
CA SER A 42 2.52 1.51 -18.25
C SER A 42 3.65 2.51 -18.40
N VAL A 43 4.02 3.14 -17.29
CA VAL A 43 5.15 4.07 -17.20
C VAL A 43 6.00 3.66 -16.00
N THR A 44 7.33 3.61 -16.21
CA THR A 44 8.28 3.34 -15.12
C THR A 44 9.13 4.58 -14.86
N GLU A 45 9.05 5.11 -13.65
CA GLU A 45 9.86 6.22 -13.17
C GLU A 45 10.70 5.77 -11.97
N GLY A 46 11.99 5.66 -12.17
CA GLY A 46 12.90 5.14 -11.14
C GLY A 46 12.56 3.70 -10.76
N ARG A 47 12.03 3.50 -9.55
CA ARG A 47 11.62 2.19 -9.02
C ARG A 47 10.10 2.01 -8.96
N LEU A 48 9.34 2.95 -9.48
CA LEU A 48 7.88 2.91 -9.49
C LEU A 48 7.39 2.66 -10.92
N THR A 49 6.65 1.59 -11.10
CA THR A 49 5.89 1.32 -12.32
C THR A 49 4.43 1.61 -12.06
N THR A 50 3.82 2.47 -12.84
CA THR A 50 2.39 2.74 -12.82
C THR A 50 1.75 2.16 -14.08
N ILE A 51 0.79 1.27 -13.90
CA ILE A 51 -0.07 0.73 -14.96
C ILE A 51 -1.40 1.44 -14.88
N THR A 52 -1.85 2.01 -15.99
CA THR A 52 -3.14 2.68 -16.11
C THR A 52 -4.11 1.76 -16.85
N LEU A 53 -5.24 1.51 -16.21
CA LEU A 53 -6.39 0.79 -16.77
C LEU A 53 -7.52 1.81 -16.97
N PRO A 54 -7.73 2.31 -18.20
CA PRO A 54 -8.76 3.31 -18.49
C PRO A 54 -10.15 2.69 -18.40
N CYS A 55 -10.80 2.82 -17.24
CA CYS A 55 -12.13 2.29 -17.00
C CYS A 55 -13.24 3.32 -17.28
N GLY A 56 -12.95 4.62 -17.15
CA GLY A 56 -13.95 5.70 -17.25
C GLY A 56 -15.12 5.53 -16.27
N SER A 57 -14.92 4.68 -15.25
CA SER A 57 -15.89 4.30 -14.22
C SER A 57 -15.12 3.77 -13.01
N TYR A 58 -15.84 3.33 -11.99
CA TYR A 58 -15.22 2.84 -10.75
C TYR A 58 -15.62 1.38 -10.48
N PRO A 59 -15.23 0.39 -11.33
CA PRO A 59 -15.50 -1.01 -11.02
C PRO A 59 -14.85 -1.39 -9.69
N ALA A 60 -15.51 -2.22 -8.89
CA ALA A 60 -14.87 -2.69 -7.67
C ALA A 60 -13.61 -3.49 -8.01
N ALA A 61 -12.48 -3.10 -7.45
CA ALA A 61 -11.19 -3.73 -7.71
C ALA A 61 -10.59 -4.30 -6.43
N SER A 62 -9.95 -5.44 -6.56
CA SER A 62 -9.16 -6.03 -5.48
C SER A 62 -7.87 -6.64 -6.04
N ALA A 63 -6.88 -6.78 -5.17
CA ALA A 63 -5.61 -7.37 -5.55
C ALA A 63 -5.22 -8.51 -4.62
N LYS A 64 -4.69 -9.59 -5.19
CA LYS A 64 -4.15 -10.74 -4.46
C LYS A 64 -2.78 -11.10 -5.00
N ARG A 65 -1.85 -11.32 -4.07
CA ARG A 65 -0.50 -11.77 -4.39
C ARG A 65 -0.30 -13.22 -3.99
N GLU A 66 0.31 -14.00 -4.88
CA GLU A 66 0.77 -15.37 -4.62
C GLU A 66 2.17 -15.57 -5.26
N GLY A 67 3.22 -15.45 -4.44
CA GLY A 67 4.60 -15.47 -4.94
C GLY A 67 4.87 -14.35 -5.94
N ALA A 68 5.30 -14.72 -7.15
CA ALA A 68 5.54 -13.79 -8.25
C ALA A 68 4.28 -13.40 -9.03
N LEU A 69 3.13 -14.03 -8.74
CA LEU A 69 1.87 -13.70 -9.40
C LEU A 69 1.11 -12.65 -8.61
N LEU A 70 0.77 -11.55 -9.27
CA LEU A 70 -0.15 -10.53 -8.78
C LEU A 70 -1.41 -10.56 -9.63
N THR A 71 -2.55 -10.81 -9.01
CA THR A 71 -3.87 -10.85 -9.64
C THR A 71 -4.64 -9.61 -9.23
N ILE A 72 -5.12 -8.85 -10.20
CA ILE A 72 -6.03 -7.72 -10.01
C ILE A 72 -7.40 -8.14 -10.54
N TYR A 73 -8.35 -8.32 -9.67
CA TYR A 73 -9.74 -8.59 -10.03
C TYR A 73 -10.53 -7.30 -10.18
N LEU A 74 -11.30 -7.20 -11.26
CA LEU A 74 -12.25 -6.12 -11.51
C LEU A 74 -13.65 -6.72 -11.67
N GLU A 75 -14.56 -6.34 -10.78
CA GLU A 75 -15.95 -6.80 -10.78
C GLU A 75 -16.75 -6.15 -11.91
N ASN A 76 -17.68 -6.87 -12.49
CA ASN A 76 -18.62 -6.40 -13.52
C ASN A 76 -17.92 -5.63 -14.66
N THR A 77 -16.85 -6.23 -15.15
CA THR A 77 -15.97 -5.65 -16.19
C THR A 77 -15.85 -6.63 -17.33
N ALA A 78 -16.05 -6.13 -18.55
CA ALA A 78 -15.91 -6.91 -19.79
C ALA A 78 -14.44 -7.29 -20.03
N LEU A 79 -14.22 -8.47 -20.62
CA LEU A 79 -12.89 -8.96 -20.95
C LEU A 79 -12.21 -8.02 -21.96
N PRO A 80 -11.07 -7.39 -21.62
CA PRO A 80 -10.34 -6.53 -22.55
C PRO A 80 -9.67 -7.34 -23.68
N GLU A 81 -9.52 -6.70 -24.82
CA GLU A 81 -8.97 -7.37 -26.01
C GLU A 81 -7.45 -7.66 -25.89
N SER A 82 -6.71 -6.85 -25.15
CA SER A 82 -5.24 -6.93 -25.11
C SER A 82 -4.64 -6.42 -23.81
N THR A 83 -3.45 -6.91 -23.48
CA THR A 83 -2.52 -6.35 -22.49
C THR A 83 -1.40 -5.54 -23.14
N GLU A 84 -1.48 -5.29 -24.46
CA GLU A 84 -0.51 -4.46 -25.18
C GLU A 84 -0.44 -3.08 -24.54
N GLY A 85 0.78 -2.62 -24.19
CA GLY A 85 0.98 -1.40 -23.40
C GLY A 85 1.36 -1.67 -21.92
N ILE A 86 1.18 -2.89 -21.41
CA ILE A 86 1.75 -3.29 -20.13
C ILE A 86 3.16 -3.85 -20.37
N ALA A 87 4.15 -2.97 -20.36
CA ALA A 87 5.55 -3.31 -20.53
C ALA A 87 6.39 -2.60 -19.46
N ALA A 88 6.92 -3.35 -18.50
CA ALA A 88 7.77 -2.81 -17.46
C ALA A 88 8.88 -3.81 -17.08
N PRO A 89 10.05 -3.33 -16.63
CA PRO A 89 11.19 -4.19 -16.32
C PRO A 89 10.90 -5.31 -15.33
N MET A 90 9.97 -5.08 -14.40
CA MET A 90 9.61 -6.06 -13.38
C MET A 90 8.52 -7.04 -13.82
N ILE A 91 7.86 -6.81 -14.95
CA ILE A 91 6.76 -7.66 -15.44
C ILE A 91 7.30 -8.62 -16.50
N LYS A 92 7.19 -9.91 -16.23
CA LYS A 92 7.54 -10.97 -17.16
C LYS A 92 6.43 -11.26 -18.16
N GLU A 93 5.19 -11.24 -17.68
CA GLU A 93 4.01 -11.57 -18.45
C GLU A 93 2.79 -10.84 -17.87
N ALA A 94 1.92 -10.37 -18.76
CA ALA A 94 0.61 -9.84 -18.43
C ALA A 94 -0.45 -10.55 -19.27
N ARG A 95 -1.56 -10.97 -18.66
CA ARG A 95 -2.68 -11.55 -19.38
C ARG A 95 -4.00 -11.27 -18.69
N TRP A 96 -5.06 -11.23 -19.47
CA TRP A 96 -6.42 -11.19 -18.98
C TRP A 96 -6.99 -12.60 -18.81
N GLU A 97 -7.87 -12.79 -17.86
CA GLU A 97 -8.63 -14.00 -17.64
C GLU A 97 -10.07 -13.64 -17.25
N GLU A 98 -11.03 -14.17 -18.01
CA GLU A 98 -12.45 -13.99 -17.69
C GLU A 98 -12.83 -14.85 -16.48
N THR A 99 -13.67 -14.30 -15.60
CA THR A 99 -14.17 -14.99 -14.41
C THR A 99 -15.68 -14.83 -14.29
N GLU A 100 -16.29 -15.61 -13.41
CA GLU A 100 -17.69 -15.38 -13.05
C GLU A 100 -17.81 -14.04 -12.32
N GLY A 101 -18.41 -13.05 -13.00
CA GLY A 101 -18.68 -11.73 -12.44
C GLY A 101 -17.68 -10.64 -12.76
N GLY A 102 -16.66 -10.89 -13.59
CA GLY A 102 -15.70 -9.88 -14.02
C GLY A 102 -14.46 -10.44 -14.66
N VAL A 103 -13.32 -9.75 -14.50
CA VAL A 103 -12.06 -10.13 -15.12
C VAL A 103 -10.90 -10.04 -14.14
N ASN A 104 -9.89 -10.87 -14.35
CA ASN A 104 -8.59 -10.80 -13.71
C ASN A 104 -7.55 -10.25 -14.67
N LEU A 105 -6.77 -9.26 -14.25
CA LEU A 105 -5.46 -8.97 -14.81
C LEU A 105 -4.42 -9.76 -14.02
N LEU A 106 -3.74 -10.67 -14.69
CA LEU A 106 -2.70 -11.52 -14.14
C LEU A 106 -1.34 -11.00 -14.56
N LEU A 107 -0.55 -10.56 -13.58
CA LEU A 107 0.80 -10.06 -13.78
C LEU A 107 1.79 -11.04 -13.16
N THR A 108 2.59 -11.71 -14.00
CA THR A 108 3.73 -12.50 -13.52
C THR A 108 4.94 -11.59 -13.43
N LEU A 109 5.49 -11.42 -12.23
CA LEU A 109 6.66 -10.60 -11.98
C LEU A 109 7.95 -11.40 -12.20
N ASN A 110 9.05 -10.72 -12.54
CA ASN A 110 10.35 -11.36 -12.75
C ASN A 110 10.92 -11.95 -11.47
N GLU A 111 10.62 -11.34 -10.33
CA GLU A 111 11.09 -11.76 -9.01
C GLU A 111 9.92 -11.81 -8.02
N GLU A 112 10.04 -12.68 -7.04
CA GLU A 112 9.05 -12.78 -5.96
C GLU A 112 9.12 -11.58 -5.00
N SER A 113 10.25 -10.87 -4.97
CA SER A 113 10.44 -9.71 -4.11
C SER A 113 10.11 -8.41 -4.84
N TYR A 114 9.02 -7.77 -4.45
CA TYR A 114 8.74 -6.38 -4.76
C TYR A 114 8.23 -5.67 -3.50
N TRP A 115 8.33 -4.33 -3.46
CA TRP A 115 8.07 -3.54 -2.25
C TRP A 115 6.62 -3.10 -2.12
N GLY A 116 5.74 -3.82 -2.74
CA GLY A 116 4.32 -3.61 -2.60
C GLY A 116 3.67 -3.09 -3.88
N TYR A 117 2.38 -3.00 -3.81
CA TYR A 117 1.50 -2.44 -4.82
C TYR A 117 0.47 -1.54 -4.15
N ASP A 118 -0.10 -0.66 -4.95
CA ASP A 118 -1.21 0.20 -4.56
C ASP A 118 -2.21 0.31 -5.70
N LEU A 119 -3.49 0.41 -5.36
CA LEU A 119 -4.60 0.59 -6.29
C LEU A 119 -5.31 1.89 -5.95
N GLN A 120 -5.37 2.80 -6.92
CA GLN A 120 -6.06 4.08 -6.76
C GLN A 120 -6.87 4.38 -8.01
N TYR A 121 -8.01 5.05 -7.83
CA TYR A 121 -8.77 5.60 -8.94
C TYR A 121 -8.42 7.07 -9.15
N THR A 122 -8.33 7.48 -10.42
CA THR A 122 -8.30 8.90 -10.78
C THR A 122 -9.70 9.51 -10.63
N GLU A 123 -9.80 10.83 -10.72
CA GLU A 123 -11.08 11.53 -10.72
C GLU A 123 -11.94 11.17 -11.96
N GLU A 124 -11.31 10.76 -13.04
CA GLU A 124 -11.97 10.30 -14.28
C GLU A 124 -12.45 8.84 -14.21
N GLY A 125 -12.10 8.11 -13.14
CA GLY A 125 -12.49 6.73 -12.90
C GLY A 125 -11.56 5.70 -13.54
N ASP A 126 -10.32 6.08 -13.88
CA ASP A 126 -9.31 5.15 -14.35
C ASP A 126 -8.59 4.52 -13.18
N LEU A 127 -8.34 3.21 -13.25
CA LEU A 127 -7.62 2.49 -12.19
C LEU A 127 -6.11 2.55 -12.44
N LEU A 128 -5.38 3.07 -11.45
CA LEU A 128 -3.93 3.08 -11.40
C LEU A 128 -3.43 1.96 -10.49
N LEU A 129 -2.66 1.04 -11.07
CA LEU A 129 -1.90 0.05 -10.32
C LEU A 129 -0.44 0.50 -10.24
N SER A 130 0.01 0.83 -9.05
CA SER A 130 1.40 1.19 -8.78
C SER A 130 2.16 0.00 -8.22
N LEU A 131 3.30 -0.34 -8.82
CA LEU A 131 4.21 -1.42 -8.41
C LEU A 131 5.57 -0.82 -8.05
N LYS A 132 6.10 -1.19 -6.90
CA LYS A 132 7.38 -0.65 -6.41
C LYS A 132 8.46 -1.72 -6.37
N GLU A 133 9.55 -1.48 -7.10
CA GLU A 133 10.73 -2.34 -7.06
C GLU A 133 11.53 -2.12 -5.75
N PRO A 134 12.14 -3.18 -5.20
CA PRO A 134 13.07 -3.03 -4.10
C PRO A 134 14.30 -2.22 -4.54
N PRO A 135 14.95 -1.48 -3.63
CA PRO A 135 16.22 -0.83 -3.94
C PRO A 135 17.31 -1.88 -4.18
N LYS A 136 18.19 -1.61 -5.13
CA LYS A 136 19.37 -2.41 -5.32
C LYS A 136 20.37 -2.08 -4.21
N LEU A 137 20.86 -3.12 -3.54
CA LEU A 137 21.90 -2.95 -2.53
C LEU A 137 23.23 -2.55 -3.19
N SER A 138 23.98 -1.67 -2.51
CA SER A 138 25.29 -1.24 -2.97
C SER A 138 26.32 -2.39 -2.83
N ALA A 139 27.22 -2.48 -3.80
CA ALA A 139 28.38 -3.38 -3.74
C ALA A 139 29.53 -2.83 -2.88
N THR A 140 29.41 -1.63 -2.32
CA THR A 140 30.45 -1.01 -1.48
C THR A 140 30.64 -1.81 -0.19
N PRO A 141 31.83 -2.32 0.10
CA PRO A 141 32.08 -3.12 1.29
C PRO A 141 31.68 -2.37 2.57
N GLY A 142 30.86 -3.01 3.41
CA GLY A 142 30.38 -2.45 4.67
C GLY A 142 29.27 -1.40 4.53
N LYS A 143 28.90 -0.99 3.31
CA LYS A 143 27.86 0.02 3.04
C LYS A 143 26.77 -0.48 2.07
N PRO A 144 26.08 -1.57 2.39
CA PRO A 144 25.09 -2.14 1.47
C PRO A 144 23.90 -1.21 1.21
N LEU A 145 23.65 -0.23 2.08
CA LEU A 145 22.55 0.74 1.97
C LEU A 145 22.96 2.09 1.38
N GLU A 146 24.18 2.20 0.83
CA GLU A 146 24.64 3.43 0.18
C GLU A 146 23.73 3.83 -0.97
N GLY A 147 23.27 5.09 -0.96
CA GLY A 147 22.30 5.62 -1.93
C GLY A 147 20.83 5.30 -1.60
N ILE A 148 20.55 4.62 -0.50
CA ILE A 148 19.20 4.33 -0.03
C ILE A 148 18.81 5.33 1.07
N THR A 149 17.65 5.94 0.94
CA THR A 149 17.05 6.77 2.00
C THR A 149 16.02 5.95 2.77
N VAL A 150 16.14 5.96 4.10
CA VAL A 150 15.23 5.28 5.03
C VAL A 150 14.60 6.31 5.95
N MET A 151 13.27 6.34 6.03
CA MET A 151 12.57 7.13 7.04
C MET A 151 12.34 6.26 8.28
N VAL A 152 12.66 6.80 9.45
CA VAL A 152 12.39 6.16 10.75
C VAL A 152 11.45 7.07 11.53
N ASP A 153 10.33 6.51 11.93
CA ASP A 153 9.24 7.22 12.63
C ASP A 153 9.09 6.66 14.06
N PRO A 154 9.71 7.31 15.06
CA PRO A 154 9.52 6.91 16.44
C PRO A 154 8.09 7.17 16.90
N GLY A 155 7.31 6.13 17.15
CA GLY A 155 5.92 6.23 17.58
C GLY A 155 5.77 7.04 18.87
N HIS A 156 4.60 7.70 19.05
CA HIS A 156 4.29 8.61 20.15
C HIS A 156 5.23 9.84 20.19
N GLY A 157 5.19 10.59 21.30
CA GLY A 157 6.02 11.79 21.50
C GLY A 157 5.22 13.04 21.80
N ASN A 158 5.88 14.12 22.22
CA ASN A 158 5.25 15.35 22.66
C ASN A 158 4.20 15.11 23.75
N LYS A 159 2.93 15.40 23.50
CA LYS A 159 1.82 15.21 24.44
C LYS A 159 1.36 13.77 24.57
N ASP A 160 1.69 12.93 23.61
CA ASP A 160 1.35 11.51 23.59
C ASP A 160 2.50 10.67 24.12
N CYS A 161 2.38 10.25 25.36
CA CYS A 161 3.38 9.40 26.01
C CYS A 161 3.30 7.91 25.57
N GLY A 162 2.19 7.50 24.94
CA GLY A 162 1.87 6.08 24.77
C GLY A 162 1.61 5.39 26.11
N ALA A 163 1.88 4.10 26.18
CA ALA A 163 1.71 3.31 27.39
C ALA A 163 2.85 3.52 28.40
N TYR A 164 2.54 3.24 29.67
CA TYR A 164 3.53 3.09 30.73
C TYR A 164 3.68 1.62 31.09
N GLY A 165 4.88 1.18 31.39
CA GLY A 165 5.16 -0.18 31.84
C GLY A 165 4.62 -0.47 33.26
N ALA A 166 4.98 -1.62 33.81
CA ALA A 166 4.52 -2.07 35.13
C ALA A 166 4.84 -1.11 36.33
N ALA A 167 5.86 -0.25 36.16
CA ALA A 167 6.21 0.79 37.13
C ALA A 167 5.32 2.05 37.04
N GLY A 168 4.36 2.09 36.12
CA GLY A 168 3.48 3.23 35.89
C GLY A 168 4.29 4.49 35.59
N LEU A 169 3.90 5.63 36.14
CA LEU A 169 4.55 6.94 35.95
C LEU A 169 5.99 7.00 36.49
N TYR A 170 6.46 6.00 37.22
CA TYR A 170 7.85 5.91 37.71
C TYR A 170 8.78 5.18 36.72
N GLY A 171 8.25 4.61 35.66
CA GLY A 171 9.00 3.95 34.60
C GLY A 171 9.07 4.80 33.31
N PRO A 172 9.87 4.35 32.33
CA PRO A 172 9.91 5.03 31.05
C PRO A 172 8.57 4.91 30.33
N ALA A 173 8.18 5.97 29.64
CA ALA A 173 7.04 5.94 28.76
C ALA A 173 7.39 5.27 27.42
N GLU A 174 6.41 4.75 26.71
CA GLU A 174 6.57 4.12 25.40
C GLU A 174 7.27 5.05 24.39
N ALA A 175 6.92 6.34 24.40
CA ALA A 175 7.55 7.35 23.53
C ALA A 175 9.06 7.48 23.75
N GLU A 176 9.55 7.34 25.01
CA GLU A 176 10.99 7.38 25.31
C GLU A 176 11.69 6.14 24.81
N LEU A 177 11.08 4.97 25.00
CA LEU A 177 11.64 3.70 24.52
C LEU A 177 11.66 3.66 22.98
N ASN A 178 10.58 4.09 22.34
CA ASN A 178 10.50 4.15 20.88
C ASN A 178 11.57 5.10 20.31
N LEU A 179 11.79 6.26 20.93
CA LEU A 179 12.84 7.17 20.50
C LEU A 179 14.23 6.56 20.66
N ALA A 180 14.52 5.96 21.84
CA ALA A 180 15.82 5.35 22.07
C ALA A 180 16.15 4.21 21.09
N VAL A 181 15.17 3.34 20.81
CA VAL A 181 15.31 2.26 19.82
C VAL A 181 15.48 2.84 18.42
N SER A 182 14.69 3.85 18.04
CA SER A 182 14.75 4.46 16.73
C SER A 182 16.08 5.18 16.47
N LEU A 183 16.64 5.85 17.47
CA LEU A 183 17.98 6.46 17.37
C LEU A 183 19.06 5.39 17.17
N ALA A 184 19.01 4.27 17.87
CA ALA A 184 19.93 3.17 17.66
C ALA A 184 19.77 2.53 16.26
N VAL A 185 18.56 2.42 15.76
CA VAL A 185 18.26 1.97 14.39
C VAL A 185 18.84 2.94 13.38
N ARG A 186 18.63 4.27 13.55
CA ARG A 186 19.25 5.30 12.71
C ARG A 186 20.76 5.11 12.63
N ASP A 187 21.42 5.07 13.77
CA ASP A 187 22.89 4.96 13.82
C ASP A 187 23.38 3.70 13.09
N ARG A 188 22.63 2.60 13.21
CA ARG A 188 22.98 1.36 12.51
C ARG A 188 22.77 1.46 11.00
N LEU A 189 21.70 2.06 10.55
CA LEU A 189 21.41 2.27 9.13
C LEU A 189 22.43 3.20 8.49
N GLU A 190 22.85 4.28 9.18
CA GLU A 190 23.88 5.20 8.71
C GLU A 190 25.26 4.52 8.62
N GLN A 191 25.61 3.67 9.57
CA GLN A 191 26.82 2.83 9.48
C GLN A 191 26.80 1.92 8.25
N MET A 192 25.62 1.46 7.85
CA MET A 192 25.42 0.65 6.63
C MET A 192 25.36 1.49 5.35
N GLY A 193 25.50 2.81 5.45
CA GLY A 193 25.57 3.74 4.32
C GLY A 193 24.24 4.38 3.93
N ALA A 194 23.15 4.13 4.67
CA ALA A 194 21.87 4.78 4.38
C ALA A 194 21.87 6.28 4.71
N THR A 195 21.08 7.05 3.98
CA THR A 195 20.62 8.36 4.42
C THR A 195 19.38 8.16 5.27
N VAL A 196 19.40 8.58 6.54
CA VAL A 196 18.24 8.41 7.43
C VAL A 196 17.53 9.73 7.66
N ILE A 197 16.22 9.69 7.56
CA ILE A 197 15.32 10.80 7.88
C ILE A 197 14.52 10.39 9.11
N MET A 198 14.66 11.14 10.20
CA MET A 198 13.88 10.93 11.42
C MET A 198 12.68 11.87 11.43
N THR A 199 11.49 11.39 11.81
CA THR A 199 10.31 12.26 12.02
C THR A 199 10.39 13.06 13.31
N ARG A 200 11.14 12.54 14.30
CA ARG A 200 11.58 13.26 15.51
C ARG A 200 12.90 12.68 16.05
N GLU A 201 13.70 13.53 16.65
CA GLU A 201 14.98 13.16 17.29
C GLU A 201 15.02 13.49 18.78
N THR A 202 13.99 14.17 19.28
CA THR A 202 13.83 14.57 20.68
C THR A 202 12.46 14.16 21.20
N ASP A 203 12.33 14.16 22.51
CA ASP A 203 11.05 13.99 23.19
C ASP A 203 10.83 15.24 24.07
N ASP A 204 10.16 16.24 23.48
CA ASP A 204 9.95 17.55 24.11
C ASP A 204 8.79 17.55 25.13
N ARG A 205 8.44 16.38 25.66
CA ARG A 205 7.43 16.30 26.70
C ARG A 205 7.89 17.05 27.94
N GLU A 206 7.05 17.95 28.42
CA GLU A 206 7.19 18.44 29.79
C GLU A 206 6.98 17.23 30.74
N THR A 207 8.02 16.82 31.42
CA THR A 207 7.90 15.79 32.47
C THR A 207 6.88 16.29 33.48
N PRO A 208 5.82 15.52 33.82
CA PRO A 208 4.90 15.94 34.89
C PRO A 208 5.72 16.23 36.12
N LYS A 209 5.68 17.48 36.56
CA LYS A 209 6.27 17.83 37.87
C LYS A 209 5.45 17.11 38.94
N ILE A 210 6.04 16.10 39.52
CA ILE A 210 5.49 15.42 40.73
C ILE A 210 5.57 16.36 41.92
#